data_dc46999bf91dff9ca915239679d22bc7
#
_entry.id   dc46999bf91dff9ca915239679d22bc7
#
_cell.length_a   1.000
_cell.length_b   1.000
_cell.length_c   1.000
_cell.angle_alpha   90.00
_cell.angle_beta   90.00
_cell.angle_gamma   90.00
#
_symmetry.space_group_name_H-M   'P 1'
#
loop_
_entity.id
_entity.type
_entity.pdbx_description
1 polymer ?
#
loop_
_entity_poly.entity_id
_entity_poly.type
_entity_poly.pdbx_seq_one_letter_code
_entity_poly.pdbx_strand_id
1 'polypeptide(L)'
;ESRRWFTEVAQFLHADHFQPVFHDAQTWLFNLDNKPKITSHSIQSVLHQSIMPLLNALDKTLYWQRLITELQMYLSTHPLNKERESKLAINGVWFWGEGELTIPHQRPFATDDETLLKLGSYISPLTPSITLQKDHILVINDVKQIEFCHLDDKMRKNKIHWYWNNMAYSMPVGHWWSRLWR
;
A
#
# COMPACT_ATOMS: atom_id res chain seq x y z
N GLU A 1 -2.65 18.64 14.58
CA GLU A 1 -3.26 19.06 13.30
C GLU A 1 -4.02 17.90 12.67
N SER A 2 -3.39 16.77 12.37
CA SER A 2 -3.99 15.64 11.64
C SER A 2 -5.27 15.10 12.32
N ARG A 3 -5.32 14.97 13.65
CA ARG A 3 -6.54 14.53 14.34
C ARG A 3 -7.71 15.51 14.20
N ARG A 4 -7.45 16.80 14.10
CA ARG A 4 -8.51 17.80 13.83
C ARG A 4 -9.07 17.58 12.43
N TRP A 5 -8.21 17.42 11.42
CA TRP A 5 -8.64 17.11 10.06
C TRP A 5 -9.43 15.80 9.98
N PHE A 6 -8.95 14.77 10.67
CA PHE A 6 -9.68 13.51 10.77
C PHE A 6 -11.12 13.73 11.31
N THR A 7 -11.25 14.49 12.39
CA THR A 7 -12.57 14.76 12.99
C THR A 7 -13.50 15.47 12.02
N GLU A 8 -13.01 16.50 11.31
CA GLU A 8 -13.80 17.26 10.34
C GLU A 8 -14.24 16.39 9.15
N VAL A 9 -13.31 15.62 8.58
CA VAL A 9 -13.63 14.70 7.48
C VAL A 9 -14.56 13.57 7.94
N ALA A 10 -14.36 13.03 9.14
CA ALA A 10 -15.23 12.01 9.70
C ALA A 10 -16.66 12.53 9.88
N GLN A 11 -16.81 13.76 10.37
CA GLN A 11 -18.12 14.40 10.53
C GLN A 11 -18.79 14.63 9.17
N PHE A 12 -18.05 15.10 8.17
CA PHE A 12 -18.55 15.27 6.81
C PHE A 12 -19.07 13.94 6.23
N LEU A 13 -18.28 12.88 6.36
CA LEU A 13 -18.59 11.56 5.83
C LEU A 13 -19.66 10.80 6.62
N HIS A 14 -20.01 11.27 7.81
CA HIS A 14 -21.04 10.64 8.64
C HIS A 14 -22.42 10.63 7.96
N ALA A 15 -22.72 11.65 7.17
CA ALA A 15 -23.96 11.74 6.39
C ALA A 15 -24.10 10.58 5.39
N ASP A 16 -22.98 10.09 4.87
CA ASP A 16 -22.92 8.93 3.98
C ASP A 16 -22.68 7.60 4.72
N HIS A 17 -22.88 7.58 6.04
CA HIS A 17 -22.71 6.39 6.89
C HIS A 17 -21.32 5.75 6.86
N PHE A 18 -20.27 6.53 6.60
CA PHE A 18 -18.91 6.05 6.78
C PHE A 18 -18.53 5.98 8.26
N GLN A 19 -17.72 4.99 8.57
CA GLN A 19 -17.13 4.81 9.90
C GLN A 19 -15.59 4.86 9.78
N PRO A 20 -15.01 6.06 9.75
CA PRO A 20 -13.57 6.19 9.65
C PRO A 20 -12.87 5.81 10.95
N VAL A 21 -11.69 5.21 10.82
CA VAL A 21 -10.79 4.90 11.92
C VAL A 21 -9.46 5.62 11.68
N PHE A 22 -9.01 6.37 12.67
CA PHE A 22 -7.72 7.06 12.62
C PHE A 22 -6.59 6.04 12.72
N HIS A 23 -5.78 5.91 11.68
CA HIS A 23 -4.59 5.07 11.70
C HIS A 23 -3.35 5.90 12.05
N ASP A 24 -2.99 6.86 11.21
CA ASP A 24 -1.86 7.76 11.43
C ASP A 24 -2.14 9.19 10.93
N ALA A 25 -1.10 10.03 10.89
CA ALA A 25 -1.23 11.42 10.51
C ALA A 25 -1.66 11.65 9.05
N GLN A 26 -1.46 10.69 8.18
CA GLN A 26 -1.71 10.80 6.74
C GLN A 26 -2.70 9.75 6.23
N THR A 27 -2.96 8.70 7.02
CA THR A 27 -3.74 7.54 6.60
C THR A 27 -4.88 7.27 7.58
N TRP A 28 -6.08 7.13 7.06
CA TRP A 28 -7.27 6.76 7.81
C TRP A 28 -7.92 5.55 7.14
N LEU A 29 -8.54 4.70 7.91
CA LEU A 29 -9.20 3.50 7.41
C LEU A 29 -10.70 3.74 7.35
N PHE A 30 -11.35 3.18 6.33
CA PHE A 30 -12.80 3.31 6.13
C PHE A 30 -13.42 1.95 5.90
N ASN A 31 -14.50 1.67 6.59
CA ASN A 31 -15.37 0.56 6.23
C ASN A 31 -16.23 0.98 5.02
N LEU A 32 -16.26 0.14 4.00
CA LEU A 32 -16.97 0.39 2.73
C LEU A 32 -18.26 -0.39 2.62
N ASP A 33 -18.82 -0.88 3.74
CA ASP A 33 -20.06 -1.63 3.73
C ASP A 33 -21.17 -0.85 3.02
N ASN A 34 -21.86 -1.52 2.10
CA ASN A 34 -22.93 -0.95 1.28
C ASN A 34 -22.50 0.21 0.34
N LYS A 35 -21.22 0.35 0.06
CA LYS A 35 -20.72 1.31 -0.94
C LYS A 35 -20.42 0.61 -2.26
N PRO A 36 -20.47 1.34 -3.40
CA PRO A 36 -19.99 0.80 -4.66
C PRO A 36 -18.54 0.34 -4.54
N LYS A 37 -18.23 -0.79 -5.15
CA LYS A 37 -16.84 -1.26 -5.21
C LYS A 37 -15.99 -0.20 -5.89
N ILE A 38 -14.92 0.21 -5.22
CA ILE A 38 -13.94 1.14 -5.78
C ILE A 38 -12.84 0.35 -6.50
N THR A 39 -12.29 0.91 -7.55
CA THR A 39 -11.06 0.43 -8.21
C THR A 39 -10.11 1.60 -8.28
N SER A 40 -9.11 1.60 -7.44
CA SER A 40 -8.20 2.74 -7.32
C SER A 40 -6.72 2.32 -7.40
N HIS A 41 -5.85 3.30 -7.41
CA HIS A 41 -4.41 3.12 -7.44
C HIS A 41 -3.81 3.51 -6.10
N SER A 42 -2.69 2.89 -5.72
CA SER A 42 -1.98 3.25 -4.50
C SER A 42 -1.54 4.71 -4.53
N ILE A 43 -1.43 5.34 -3.36
CA ILE A 43 -1.00 6.75 -3.27
C ILE A 43 0.37 6.97 -3.94
N GLN A 44 1.28 6.00 -3.84
CA GLN A 44 2.61 6.08 -4.45
C GLN A 44 2.55 6.16 -5.98
N SER A 45 1.58 5.49 -6.61
CA SER A 45 1.45 5.49 -8.06
C SER A 45 0.76 6.75 -8.61
N VAL A 46 0.06 7.51 -7.77
CA VAL A 46 -0.65 8.74 -8.19
C VAL A 46 0.09 10.01 -7.78
N LEU A 47 1.14 9.90 -6.97
CA LEU A 47 1.96 11.06 -6.60
C LEU A 47 2.50 11.77 -7.84
N HIS A 48 2.46 13.10 -7.80
CA HIS A 48 2.93 13.98 -8.88
C HIS A 48 2.19 13.84 -10.23
N GLN A 49 1.03 13.18 -10.23
CA GLN A 49 0.19 13.03 -11.41
C GLN A 49 -1.14 13.79 -11.23
N SER A 50 -1.79 14.11 -12.35
CA SER A 50 -3.16 14.59 -12.30
C SER A 50 -4.10 13.45 -11.93
N ILE A 51 -4.91 13.63 -10.90
CA ILE A 51 -5.92 12.63 -10.50
C ILE A 51 -7.17 12.67 -11.36
N MET A 52 -7.38 13.75 -12.14
CA MET A 52 -8.61 13.96 -12.92
C MET A 52 -8.94 12.79 -13.88
N PRO A 53 -7.99 12.24 -14.65
CA PRO A 53 -8.27 11.08 -15.50
C PRO A 53 -8.64 9.82 -14.71
N LEU A 54 -8.15 9.70 -13.47
CA LEU A 54 -8.34 8.52 -12.63
C LEU A 54 -9.71 8.54 -11.94
N LEU A 55 -10.30 9.72 -11.68
CA LEU A 55 -11.57 9.85 -10.98
C LEU A 55 -12.71 9.12 -11.70
N ASN A 56 -12.76 9.20 -13.02
CA ASN A 56 -13.80 8.57 -13.83
C ASN A 56 -13.71 7.03 -13.86
N ALA A 57 -12.56 6.47 -13.50
CA ALA A 57 -12.30 5.05 -13.51
C ALA A 57 -12.52 4.36 -12.16
N LEU A 58 -12.80 5.13 -11.10
CA LEU A 58 -12.94 4.60 -9.74
C LEU A 58 -14.12 3.63 -9.60
N ASP A 59 -15.26 3.96 -10.23
CA ASP A 59 -16.43 3.09 -10.29
C ASP A 59 -17.35 3.47 -11.44
N LYS A 60 -18.26 2.57 -11.79
CA LYS A 60 -19.22 2.79 -12.92
C LYS A 60 -20.35 3.75 -12.57
N THR A 61 -20.60 4.00 -11.30
CA THR A 61 -21.73 4.83 -10.83
C THR A 61 -21.32 6.29 -10.61
N LEU A 62 -20.02 6.59 -10.73
CA LEU A 62 -19.41 7.88 -10.43
C LEU A 62 -19.62 8.33 -8.97
N TYR A 63 -19.93 7.39 -8.08
CA TYR A 63 -20.13 7.67 -6.65
C TYR A 63 -18.86 8.23 -6.02
N TRP A 64 -17.73 7.54 -6.22
CA TRP A 64 -16.45 7.94 -5.63
C TRP A 64 -15.93 9.24 -6.23
N GLN A 65 -16.13 9.45 -7.52
CA GLN A 65 -15.78 10.73 -8.15
C GLN A 65 -16.54 11.89 -7.49
N ARG A 66 -17.85 11.74 -7.32
CA ARG A 66 -18.68 12.76 -6.68
C ARG A 66 -18.23 13.00 -5.25
N LEU A 67 -18.05 11.95 -4.45
CA LEU A 67 -17.62 12.07 -3.06
C LEU A 67 -16.27 12.76 -2.91
N ILE A 68 -15.28 12.40 -3.75
CA ILE A 68 -13.96 13.05 -3.74
C ILE A 68 -14.08 14.54 -4.10
N THR A 69 -14.93 14.86 -5.07
CA THR A 69 -15.14 16.26 -5.50
C THR A 69 -15.84 17.08 -4.39
N GLU A 70 -16.84 16.51 -3.74
CA GLU A 70 -17.53 17.14 -2.61
C GLU A 70 -16.57 17.37 -1.43
N LEU A 71 -15.73 16.37 -1.10
CA LEU A 71 -14.68 16.51 -0.11
C LEU A 71 -13.67 17.60 -0.50
N GLN A 72 -13.28 17.66 -1.75
CA GLN A 72 -12.36 18.70 -2.23
C GLN A 72 -12.94 20.09 -2.06
N MET A 73 -14.22 20.28 -2.39
CA MET A 73 -14.91 21.55 -2.19
C MET A 73 -14.99 21.91 -0.70
N TYR A 74 -15.38 20.96 0.15
CA TYR A 74 -15.45 21.14 1.60
C TYR A 74 -14.08 21.53 2.19
N LEU A 75 -13.04 20.78 1.88
CA LEU A 75 -11.69 21.00 2.40
C LEU A 75 -11.09 22.32 1.91
N SER A 76 -11.28 22.68 0.62
CA SER A 76 -10.72 23.90 0.04
C SER A 76 -11.18 25.17 0.75
N THR A 77 -12.40 25.17 1.26
CA THR A 77 -13.00 26.33 1.95
C THR A 77 -12.91 26.24 3.47
N HIS A 78 -12.38 25.14 3.99
CA HIS A 78 -12.40 24.84 5.41
C HIS A 78 -11.56 25.81 6.23
N PRO A 79 -12.05 26.31 7.40
CA PRO A 79 -11.34 27.28 8.23
C PRO A 79 -9.96 26.81 8.69
N LEU A 80 -9.76 25.50 8.90
CA LEU A 80 -8.44 24.94 9.29
C LEU A 80 -7.34 25.24 8.26
N ASN A 81 -7.67 25.42 6.98
CA ASN A 81 -6.68 25.83 5.98
C ASN A 81 -6.20 27.28 6.18
N LYS A 82 -7.01 28.15 6.76
CA LYS A 82 -6.58 29.51 7.10
C LYS A 82 -5.54 29.53 8.22
N GLU A 83 -5.57 28.52 9.12
CA GLU A 83 -4.60 28.36 10.20
C GLU A 83 -3.23 27.84 9.69
N ARG A 84 -3.14 27.48 8.42
CA ARG A 84 -1.94 26.86 7.80
C ARG A 84 -1.02 27.84 7.09
N GLU A 85 -0.99 29.09 7.49
CA GLU A 85 -0.35 30.27 6.87
C GLU A 85 0.93 30.01 6.03
N SER A 86 1.79 29.09 6.46
CA SER A 86 3.06 28.74 5.78
C SER A 86 3.09 27.34 5.17
N LYS A 87 1.99 26.58 5.24
CA LYS A 87 1.90 25.21 4.73
C LYS A 87 0.93 25.13 3.56
N LEU A 88 1.14 24.17 2.68
CA LEU A 88 0.19 23.87 1.61
C LEU A 88 -1.20 23.55 2.19
N ALA A 89 -2.24 24.09 1.58
CA ALA A 89 -3.61 23.78 1.95
C ALA A 89 -3.91 22.28 1.75
N ILE A 90 -4.66 21.70 2.69
CA ILE A 90 -5.23 20.37 2.50
C ILE A 90 -6.54 20.53 1.75
N ASN A 91 -6.58 20.07 0.52
CA ASN A 91 -7.70 20.26 -0.38
C ASN A 91 -8.27 18.97 -0.97
N GLY A 92 -7.83 17.79 -0.50
CA GLY A 92 -8.36 16.53 -1.00
C GLY A 92 -7.97 15.33 -0.16
N VAL A 93 -8.72 14.26 -0.40
CA VAL A 93 -8.50 12.91 0.16
C VAL A 93 -8.47 11.95 -1.01
N TRP A 94 -7.57 10.98 -0.99
CA TRP A 94 -7.51 9.91 -1.98
C TRP A 94 -7.88 8.58 -1.33
N PHE A 95 -8.85 7.85 -1.92
CA PHE A 95 -9.24 6.52 -1.46
C PHE A 95 -8.47 5.45 -2.24
N TRP A 96 -7.86 4.51 -1.51
CA TRP A 96 -7.09 3.44 -2.12
C TRP A 96 -6.96 2.24 -1.18
N GLY A 97 -6.46 1.11 -1.68
CA GLY A 97 -6.19 -0.07 -0.87
C GLY A 97 -7.46 -0.84 -0.53
N GLU A 98 -8.46 -0.77 -1.42
CA GLU A 98 -9.71 -1.50 -1.28
C GLU A 98 -9.48 -3.02 -1.25
N GLY A 99 -10.32 -3.73 -0.50
CA GLY A 99 -10.30 -5.18 -0.44
C GLY A 99 -11.15 -5.72 0.68
N GLU A 100 -11.43 -7.00 0.64
CA GLU A 100 -12.03 -7.73 1.74
C GLU A 100 -10.91 -8.35 2.57
N LEU A 101 -11.02 -8.23 3.90
CA LEU A 101 -10.14 -8.94 4.81
C LEU A 101 -10.47 -10.43 4.74
N THR A 102 -9.86 -11.14 3.81
CA THR A 102 -9.83 -12.60 3.85
C THR A 102 -8.82 -13.03 4.90
N ILE A 103 -9.13 -14.09 5.68
CA ILE A 103 -8.15 -14.67 6.60
C ILE A 103 -6.93 -15.02 5.76
N PRO A 104 -5.79 -14.37 5.97
CA PRO A 104 -4.65 -14.58 5.10
C PRO A 104 -4.17 -16.02 5.27
N HIS A 105 -3.97 -16.74 4.17
CA HIS A 105 -3.04 -17.85 4.19
C HIS A 105 -1.72 -17.30 4.70
N GLN A 106 -1.31 -17.68 5.90
CA GLN A 106 -0.07 -17.23 6.51
C GLN A 106 1.10 -17.74 5.67
N ARG A 107 1.50 -16.95 4.67
CA ARG A 107 2.74 -17.23 3.97
C ARG A 107 3.89 -16.74 4.83
N PRO A 108 4.97 -17.48 4.92
CA PRO A 108 6.17 -17.00 5.59
C PRO A 108 6.60 -15.68 4.93
N PHE A 109 6.79 -14.66 5.74
CA PHE A 109 7.14 -13.32 5.29
C PHE A 109 8.36 -12.81 6.06
N ALA A 110 9.35 -12.28 5.36
CA ALA A 110 10.50 -11.66 6.00
C ALA A 110 10.90 -10.35 5.29
N THR A 111 11.40 -9.41 6.07
CA THR A 111 11.76 -8.08 5.57
C THR A 111 12.87 -7.44 6.40
N ASP A 112 13.57 -6.48 5.79
CA ASP A 112 14.45 -5.51 6.44
C ASP A 112 13.74 -4.16 6.69
N ASP A 113 12.45 -4.05 6.35
CA ASP A 113 11.65 -2.83 6.54
C ASP A 113 11.05 -2.79 7.95
N GLU A 114 11.51 -1.86 8.76
CA GLU A 114 11.01 -1.67 10.13
C GLU A 114 9.51 -1.34 10.20
N THR A 115 8.96 -0.71 9.17
CA THR A 115 7.55 -0.35 9.12
C THR A 115 6.71 -1.60 8.91
N LEU A 116 7.14 -2.48 8.01
CA LEU A 116 6.46 -3.75 7.78
C LEU A 116 6.56 -4.69 8.98
N LEU A 117 7.70 -4.72 9.68
CA LEU A 117 7.86 -5.52 10.91
C LEU A 117 6.85 -5.18 12.01
N LYS A 118 6.35 -3.95 12.04
CA LYS A 118 5.35 -3.50 13.01
C LYS A 118 3.93 -3.94 12.68
N LEU A 119 3.67 -4.44 11.46
CA LEU A 119 2.32 -4.81 11.02
C LEU A 119 1.79 -6.11 11.62
N GLY A 120 2.68 -6.99 12.09
CA GLY A 120 2.23 -8.22 12.75
C GLY A 120 3.33 -9.22 13.07
N SER A 121 3.04 -10.08 14.03
CA SER A 121 3.97 -11.11 14.53
C SER A 121 4.30 -12.22 13.51
N TYR A 122 3.57 -12.29 12.41
CA TYR A 122 3.81 -13.24 11.31
C TYR A 122 4.90 -12.77 10.35
N ILE A 123 5.37 -11.53 10.50
CA ILE A 123 6.46 -10.95 9.73
C ILE A 123 7.75 -11.10 10.52
N SER A 124 8.73 -11.77 9.97
CA SER A 124 10.03 -11.97 10.61
C SER A 124 11.09 -11.00 10.07
N PRO A 125 12.06 -10.62 10.90
CA PRO A 125 13.18 -9.85 10.41
C PRO A 125 14.03 -10.68 9.45
N LEU A 126 14.55 -10.02 8.42
CA LEU A 126 15.49 -10.63 7.49
C LEU A 126 16.85 -10.79 8.19
N THR A 127 17.27 -12.03 8.40
CA THR A 127 18.51 -12.37 9.12
C THR A 127 19.33 -13.40 8.36
N PRO A 128 20.65 -13.51 8.60
CA PRO A 128 21.49 -14.54 7.98
C PRO A 128 21.03 -15.96 8.26
N SER A 129 20.36 -16.19 9.37
CA SER A 129 19.83 -17.49 9.78
C SER A 129 18.49 -17.86 9.13
N ILE A 130 17.90 -16.98 8.31
CA ILE A 130 16.59 -17.24 7.70
C ILE A 130 16.60 -18.50 6.86
N THR A 131 15.60 -19.35 7.07
CA THR A 131 15.36 -20.54 6.26
C THR A 131 14.23 -20.26 5.28
N LEU A 132 14.53 -20.31 3.99
CA LEU A 132 13.52 -20.10 2.95
C LEU A 132 12.63 -21.32 2.81
N GLN A 133 11.35 -21.12 3.00
CA GLN A 133 10.30 -22.13 2.79
C GLN A 133 9.63 -21.92 1.42
N LYS A 134 8.84 -22.90 0.99
CA LYS A 134 8.00 -22.75 -0.19
C LYS A 134 7.04 -21.57 0.02
N ASP A 135 6.85 -20.78 -1.01
CA ASP A 135 5.97 -19.61 -1.02
C ASP A 135 6.36 -18.48 -0.02
N HIS A 136 7.62 -18.45 0.41
CA HIS A 136 8.17 -17.39 1.25
C HIS A 136 8.17 -16.04 0.47
N ILE A 137 7.68 -15.01 1.10
CA ILE A 137 7.72 -13.65 0.56
C ILE A 137 8.87 -12.91 1.25
N LEU A 138 9.78 -12.36 0.46
CA LEU A 138 10.86 -11.49 0.94
C LEU A 138 10.63 -10.07 0.41
N VAL A 139 10.60 -9.08 1.30
CA VAL A 139 10.62 -7.67 0.93
C VAL A 139 11.95 -7.09 1.40
N ILE A 140 12.77 -6.63 0.46
CA ILE A 140 14.14 -6.19 0.68
C ILE A 140 14.26 -4.75 0.21
N ASN A 141 14.50 -3.83 1.12
CA ASN A 141 14.75 -2.42 0.83
C ASN A 141 16.22 -2.14 0.57
N ASP A 142 17.12 -2.77 1.34
CA ASP A 142 18.56 -2.65 1.12
C ASP A 142 19.10 -3.88 0.38
N VAL A 143 19.55 -3.67 -0.87
CA VAL A 143 20.11 -4.73 -1.72
C VAL A 143 21.30 -5.45 -1.05
N LYS A 144 22.04 -4.78 -0.17
CA LYS A 144 23.16 -5.39 0.59
C LYS A 144 22.70 -6.53 1.48
N GLN A 145 21.44 -6.58 1.86
CA GLN A 145 20.86 -7.68 2.63
C GLN A 145 20.88 -9.02 1.87
N ILE A 146 20.89 -8.97 0.54
CA ILE A 146 20.99 -10.19 -0.29
C ILE A 146 22.33 -10.89 0.00
N GLU A 147 23.42 -10.13 0.02
CA GLU A 147 24.75 -10.64 0.30
C GLU A 147 24.89 -11.01 1.79
N PHE A 148 24.51 -10.10 2.68
CA PHE A 148 24.60 -10.31 4.13
C PHE A 148 23.84 -11.55 4.63
N CYS A 149 22.67 -11.82 4.08
CA CYS A 149 21.86 -13.01 4.44
C CYS A 149 22.18 -14.24 3.58
N HIS A 150 23.19 -14.18 2.71
CA HIS A 150 23.55 -15.27 1.78
C HIS A 150 22.34 -15.79 0.98
N LEU A 151 21.48 -14.84 0.55
CA LEU A 151 20.23 -15.21 -0.11
C LEU A 151 20.48 -15.85 -1.47
N ASP A 152 21.51 -15.46 -2.20
CA ASP A 152 21.86 -16.02 -3.51
C ASP A 152 21.99 -17.55 -3.47
N ASP A 153 22.67 -18.10 -2.46
CA ASP A 153 22.84 -19.53 -2.33
C ASP A 153 21.55 -20.24 -1.93
N LYS A 154 20.75 -19.59 -1.07
CA LYS A 154 19.44 -20.09 -0.64
C LYS A 154 18.43 -20.09 -1.78
N MET A 155 18.50 -19.09 -2.65
CA MET A 155 17.59 -18.88 -3.76
C MET A 155 17.88 -19.78 -4.97
N ARG A 156 19.14 -20.16 -5.22
CA ARG A 156 19.52 -21.04 -6.34
C ARG A 156 18.78 -22.37 -6.39
N LYS A 157 18.26 -22.82 -5.26
CA LYS A 157 17.52 -24.09 -5.11
C LYS A 157 16.02 -23.96 -5.31
N ASN A 158 15.53 -22.74 -5.47
CA ASN A 158 14.11 -22.43 -5.53
C ASN A 158 13.75 -21.70 -6.83
N LYS A 159 12.49 -21.86 -7.26
CA LYS A 159 11.92 -21.00 -8.30
C LYS A 159 11.63 -19.65 -7.65
N ILE A 160 12.17 -18.56 -8.24
CA ILE A 160 12.06 -17.24 -7.68
C ILE A 160 11.32 -16.34 -8.65
N HIS A 161 10.46 -15.50 -8.09
CA HIS A 161 9.83 -14.39 -8.77
C HIS A 161 10.34 -13.10 -8.15
N TRP A 162 10.99 -12.27 -8.95
CA TRP A 162 11.46 -10.96 -8.55
C TRP A 162 10.53 -9.87 -9.04
N TYR A 163 10.28 -8.89 -8.19
CA TYR A 163 9.53 -7.70 -8.53
C TYR A 163 10.40 -6.49 -8.21
N TRP A 164 10.75 -5.71 -9.25
CA TRP A 164 11.59 -4.54 -9.12
C TRP A 164 11.12 -3.47 -10.11
N ASN A 165 10.90 -2.23 -9.65
CA ASN A 165 10.52 -1.10 -10.51
C ASN A 165 9.38 -1.42 -11.49
N ASN A 166 8.28 -2.00 -11.00
CA ASN A 166 7.12 -2.42 -11.80
C ASN A 166 7.41 -3.51 -12.85
N MET A 167 8.55 -4.16 -12.77
CA MET A 167 8.91 -5.29 -13.62
C MET A 167 8.93 -6.58 -12.81
N ALA A 168 8.49 -7.67 -13.43
CA ALA A 168 8.51 -9.00 -12.86
C ALA A 168 9.47 -9.90 -13.62
N TYR A 169 10.35 -10.58 -12.90
CA TYR A 169 11.31 -11.54 -13.44
C TYR A 169 11.11 -12.90 -12.79
N SER A 170 11.19 -13.97 -13.56
CA SER A 170 11.13 -15.33 -13.04
C SER A 170 12.44 -16.04 -13.32
N MET A 171 13.05 -16.57 -12.25
CA MET A 171 14.23 -17.43 -12.35
C MET A 171 13.81 -18.88 -12.14
N PRO A 172 13.89 -19.73 -13.15
CA PRO A 172 13.65 -21.16 -13.00
C PRO A 172 14.75 -21.80 -12.14
N VAL A 173 14.41 -22.91 -11.50
CA VAL A 173 15.42 -23.74 -10.81
C VAL A 173 16.47 -24.17 -11.83
N GLY A 174 17.72 -23.81 -11.60
CA GLY A 174 18.82 -24.18 -12.49
C GLY A 174 19.07 -25.70 -12.43
N HIS A 175 18.68 -26.43 -13.46
CA HIS A 175 19.05 -27.84 -13.60
C HIS A 175 20.53 -27.95 -13.93
N TRP A 176 21.23 -28.88 -13.32
CA TRP A 176 22.66 -29.12 -13.53
C TRP A 176 22.99 -29.37 -15.04
N TRP A 177 22.06 -29.88 -15.84
CA TRP A 177 22.18 -30.07 -17.28
C TRP A 177 22.37 -28.78 -18.07
N SER A 178 21.88 -27.63 -17.56
CA SER A 178 22.06 -26.34 -18.25
C SER A 178 23.50 -25.81 -18.22
N ARG A 179 24.40 -26.44 -17.43
CA ARG A 179 25.82 -26.11 -17.35
C ARG A 179 26.68 -26.86 -18.38
N LEU A 180 26.13 -27.89 -19.03
CA LEU A 180 26.84 -28.69 -20.03
C LEU A 180 26.77 -28.09 -21.45
N TRP A 181 25.95 -27.06 -21.66
CA TRP A 181 25.71 -26.42 -22.97
C TRP A 181 26.13 -24.96 -23.00
N ARG A 182 27.08 -24.55 -22.19
CA ARG A 182 27.76 -23.23 -22.27
C ARG A 182 29.22 -23.40 -22.58
#